data_c4e66177219dbe91233fc2ffba0a0c29
#
_entry.id   c4e66177219dbe91233fc2ffba0a0c29
#
_cell.length_a   1.000
_cell.length_b   1.000
_cell.length_c   1.000
_cell.angle_alpha   90.00
_cell.angle_beta   90.00
_cell.angle_gamma   90.00
#
_symmetry.space_group_name_H-M   'P 1'
#
loop_
_entity.id
_entity.type
_entity.pdbx_description
1 polymer ?
#
loop_
_entity_poly.entity_id
_entity_poly.type
_entity_poly.pdbx_seq_one_letter_code
_entity_poly.pdbx_strand_id
1 'polypeptide(L)'
;MKLMVIDGNSILNRAYYGIRPLTTRDGLYTHAIFGFLTTLLRLEGEEAPDALCVTFDVHAPPFRHQASEAYKATRKPMPEELRMQVPVLTEVLDALNIPRYEQEGWEADDILGTLAAACEARRDDCFLATGDRDSLQLVSETTTVLLATSAMGRSKTETMDLDAIHEKYGIEPKQLIEVKSLMGDTSDNIPGVKGIGEKTAMTLVKNFGTLDSVYDHLDSPIIKPRQRENLLACREDAYLSHTLGTIRTDAPIDTAEGAYKVTEGNKPAAVRLMQELEIQTLITRFGLDGIVPEQDPDTLPEVDAAIASLPAEPSGHYLLAARPAVLGKKSAIVQPEAWYAVQDTTVYPLSEEELVSLLDDPKVTLDVFDSAPLYARAMAAGGWGSSIRWDGKLAAYLLDASASKYQVGELVPSYKAAAAFTCVDYPDAGRLADLFAKMKAEITACGEDALYNDIEFP
;
A
#
# COMPACT_ATOMS: atom_id res chain seq x y z
N MET A 1 -14.69 20.00 9.85
CA MET A 1 -14.19 18.88 9.04
C MET A 1 -13.06 18.19 9.81
N LYS A 2 -12.95 16.86 9.69
CA LYS A 2 -11.87 16.07 10.29
C LYS A 2 -10.93 15.60 9.17
N LEU A 3 -9.75 16.21 9.08
CA LEU A 3 -8.74 15.87 8.07
C LEU A 3 -7.71 14.92 8.67
N MET A 4 -7.40 13.83 7.97
CA MET A 4 -6.25 12.96 8.26
C MET A 4 -5.15 13.20 7.22
N VAL A 5 -3.96 13.51 7.68
CA VAL A 5 -2.77 13.65 6.84
C VAL A 5 -1.75 12.57 7.23
N ILE A 6 -1.35 11.76 6.26
CA ILE A 6 -0.39 10.66 6.48
C ILE A 6 0.96 11.08 5.92
N ASP A 7 1.99 11.03 6.75
CA ASP A 7 3.39 11.12 6.33
C ASP A 7 3.78 9.83 5.59
N GLY A 8 3.77 9.91 4.26
CA GLY A 8 3.98 8.78 3.37
C GLY A 8 5.34 8.12 3.57
N ASN A 9 6.40 8.92 3.63
CA ASN A 9 7.75 8.42 3.76
C ASN A 9 7.98 7.75 5.13
N SER A 10 7.50 8.37 6.19
CA SER A 10 7.66 7.84 7.55
C SER A 10 6.91 6.53 7.74
N ILE A 11 5.63 6.48 7.35
CA ILE A 11 4.80 5.27 7.51
C ILE A 11 5.30 4.15 6.59
N LEU A 12 5.72 4.46 5.36
CA LEU A 12 6.27 3.46 4.43
C LEU A 12 7.60 2.86 4.95
N ASN A 13 8.51 3.70 5.46
CA ASN A 13 9.74 3.23 6.10
C ASN A 13 9.46 2.31 7.29
N ARG A 14 8.52 2.68 8.14
CA ARG A 14 8.15 1.85 9.29
C ARG A 14 7.56 0.51 8.86
N ALA A 15 6.74 0.49 7.82
CA ALA A 15 6.21 -0.73 7.26
C ALA A 15 7.33 -1.63 6.72
N TYR A 16 8.29 -1.05 5.99
CA TYR A 16 9.44 -1.78 5.43
C TYR A 16 10.26 -2.50 6.51
N TYR A 17 10.60 -1.80 7.61
CA TYR A 17 11.39 -2.41 8.68
C TYR A 17 10.55 -3.20 9.69
N GLY A 18 9.24 -3.02 9.72
CA GLY A 18 8.33 -3.64 10.69
C GLY A 18 7.70 -4.95 10.23
N ILE A 19 7.71 -5.23 8.93
CA ILE A 19 7.08 -6.40 8.33
C ILE A 19 8.16 -7.28 7.70
N ARG A 20 7.97 -8.60 7.78
CA ARG A 20 8.87 -9.53 7.07
C ARG A 20 8.77 -9.28 5.57
N PRO A 21 9.89 -9.38 4.84
CA PRO A 21 9.87 -9.24 3.39
C PRO A 21 8.81 -10.13 2.73
N LEU A 22 7.95 -9.51 1.91
CA LEU A 22 7.02 -10.17 1.01
C LEU A 22 7.43 -9.78 -0.40
N THR A 23 7.40 -10.74 -1.30
CA THR A 23 7.70 -10.54 -2.72
C THR A 23 6.63 -11.17 -3.56
N THR A 24 6.36 -10.58 -4.72
CA THR A 24 5.62 -11.25 -5.78
C THR A 24 6.44 -12.40 -6.36
N ARG A 25 5.82 -13.26 -7.16
CA ARG A 25 6.50 -14.34 -7.90
C ARG A 25 7.63 -13.82 -8.79
N ASP A 26 7.49 -12.61 -9.33
CA ASP A 26 8.52 -11.93 -10.14
C ASP A 26 9.62 -11.27 -9.30
N GLY A 27 9.56 -11.39 -7.98
CA GLY A 27 10.57 -10.86 -7.08
C GLY A 27 10.42 -9.37 -6.71
N LEU A 28 9.29 -8.73 -7.03
CA LEU A 28 9.00 -7.37 -6.58
C LEU A 28 8.66 -7.38 -5.08
N TYR A 29 9.39 -6.59 -4.30
CA TYR A 29 9.08 -6.41 -2.88
C TYR A 29 7.77 -5.64 -2.68
N THR A 30 6.88 -6.14 -1.80
CA THR A 30 5.53 -5.57 -1.60
C THR A 30 5.20 -5.30 -0.12
N HIS A 31 6.02 -5.74 0.81
CA HIS A 31 5.75 -5.66 2.25
C HIS A 31 5.58 -4.23 2.78
N ALA A 32 6.31 -3.24 2.24
CA ALA A 32 6.16 -1.85 2.65
C ALA A 32 4.82 -1.28 2.16
N ILE A 33 4.41 -1.57 0.93
CA ILE A 33 3.11 -1.19 0.37
C ILE A 33 1.99 -1.82 1.18
N PHE A 34 2.08 -3.14 1.44
CA PHE A 34 1.09 -3.87 2.23
C PHE A 34 0.93 -3.27 3.63
N GLY A 35 2.04 -2.96 4.30
CA GLY A 35 2.02 -2.38 5.63
C GLY A 35 1.52 -0.95 5.65
N PHE A 36 1.87 -0.15 4.66
CA PHE A 36 1.37 1.21 4.49
C PHE A 36 -0.15 1.22 4.32
N LEU A 37 -0.68 0.49 3.34
CA LEU A 37 -2.13 0.41 3.07
C LEU A 37 -2.90 -0.19 4.25
N THR A 38 -2.32 -1.17 4.95
CA THR A 38 -2.90 -1.73 6.18
C THR A 38 -2.99 -0.68 7.29
N THR A 39 -1.96 0.15 7.44
CA THR A 39 -1.94 1.23 8.44
C THR A 39 -2.94 2.32 8.08
N LEU A 40 -3.02 2.71 6.82
CA LEU A 40 -3.99 3.68 6.31
C LEU A 40 -5.43 3.24 6.64
N LEU A 41 -5.81 2.01 6.25
CA LEU A 41 -7.15 1.47 6.52
C LEU A 41 -7.47 1.37 8.01
N ARG A 42 -6.47 1.05 8.83
CA ARG A 42 -6.67 0.99 10.29
C ARG A 42 -6.94 2.38 10.85
N LEU A 43 -6.13 3.37 10.49
CA LEU A 43 -6.28 4.75 10.97
C LEU A 43 -7.59 5.37 10.48
N GLU A 44 -7.96 5.12 9.22
CA GLU A 44 -9.24 5.56 8.66
C GLU A 44 -10.43 4.95 9.45
N GLY A 45 -10.35 3.67 9.78
CA GLY A 45 -11.38 2.99 10.57
C GLY A 45 -11.44 3.44 12.03
N GLU A 46 -10.28 3.75 12.66
CA GLU A 46 -10.20 4.20 14.06
C GLU A 46 -10.68 5.64 14.21
N GLU A 47 -10.28 6.53 13.29
CA GLU A 47 -10.51 7.97 13.39
C GLU A 47 -11.74 8.46 12.60
N ALA A 48 -12.18 7.69 11.61
CA ALA A 48 -13.31 8.04 10.73
C ALA A 48 -13.23 9.49 10.19
N PRO A 49 -12.14 9.87 9.46
CA PRO A 49 -11.96 11.22 8.96
C PRO A 49 -12.96 11.54 7.83
N ASP A 50 -13.32 12.84 7.70
CA ASP A 50 -14.13 13.33 6.59
C ASP A 50 -13.31 13.46 5.28
N ALA A 51 -11.98 13.60 5.43
CA ALA A 51 -11.05 13.77 4.33
C ALA A 51 -9.67 13.18 4.69
N LEU A 52 -8.94 12.72 3.69
CA LEU A 52 -7.65 12.05 3.82
C LEU A 52 -6.70 12.53 2.73
N CYS A 53 -5.42 12.72 3.07
CA CYS A 53 -4.36 12.87 2.08
C CYS A 53 -3.04 12.29 2.59
N VAL A 54 -2.09 12.10 1.66
CA VAL A 54 -0.76 11.56 1.96
C VAL A 54 0.29 12.57 1.48
N THR A 55 1.33 12.81 2.28
CA THR A 55 2.45 13.69 1.92
C THR A 55 3.70 12.87 1.62
N PHE A 56 4.48 13.29 0.62
CA PHE A 56 5.76 12.66 0.29
C PHE A 56 6.86 13.71 0.11
N ASP A 57 8.10 13.32 0.40
CA ASP A 57 9.28 14.09 0.04
C ASP A 57 9.57 13.93 -1.45
N VAL A 58 9.99 15.01 -2.09
CA VAL A 58 10.55 14.98 -3.44
C VAL A 58 12.07 14.82 -3.42
N HIS A 59 12.65 14.32 -4.49
CA HIS A 59 14.10 14.16 -4.61
C HIS A 59 14.90 15.47 -4.76
N ALA A 60 14.22 16.63 -4.79
CA ALA A 60 14.87 17.93 -4.86
C ALA A 60 15.40 18.38 -3.50
N PRO A 61 16.57 19.04 -3.42
CA PRO A 61 17.11 19.52 -2.14
C PRO A 61 16.14 20.53 -1.50
N PRO A 62 15.73 20.31 -0.24
CA PRO A 62 14.89 21.28 0.48
C PRO A 62 15.66 22.55 0.80
N PHE A 63 14.94 23.62 1.14
CA PHE A 63 15.53 24.91 1.54
C PHE A 63 16.51 24.77 2.72
N ARG A 64 16.36 23.75 3.58
CA ARG A 64 17.27 23.47 4.70
C ARG A 64 18.70 23.15 4.23
N HIS A 65 18.87 22.57 3.04
CA HIS A 65 20.21 22.36 2.46
C HIS A 65 20.88 23.68 2.07
N GLN A 66 20.12 24.73 1.75
CA GLN A 66 20.68 26.06 1.52
C GLN A 66 21.18 26.70 2.83
N ALA A 67 20.53 26.39 3.96
CA ALA A 67 20.95 26.86 5.28
C ALA A 67 22.14 26.06 5.82
N SER A 68 22.24 24.77 5.51
CA SER A 68 23.33 23.89 5.92
C SER A 68 23.50 22.71 4.96
N GLU A 69 24.61 22.66 4.23
CA GLU A 69 24.96 21.49 3.38
C GLU A 69 25.12 20.19 4.18
N ALA A 70 25.40 20.32 5.48
CA ALA A 70 25.56 19.19 6.38
C ALA A 70 24.21 18.58 6.83
N TYR A 71 23.09 19.26 6.64
CA TYR A 71 21.78 18.78 7.05
C TYR A 71 21.44 17.45 6.36
N LYS A 72 21.07 16.44 7.16
CA LYS A 72 20.77 15.07 6.73
C LYS A 72 21.88 14.36 5.94
N ALA A 73 23.11 14.93 5.84
CA ALA A 73 24.21 14.36 5.05
C ALA A 73 24.67 12.98 5.57
N THR A 74 24.40 12.65 6.81
CA THR A 74 24.73 11.35 7.43
C THR A 74 23.67 10.29 7.25
N ARG A 75 22.49 10.64 6.70
CA ARG A 75 21.42 9.68 6.45
C ARG A 75 21.87 8.66 5.39
N LYS A 76 21.62 7.38 5.68
CA LYS A 76 21.85 6.33 4.70
C LYS A 76 20.84 6.47 3.55
N PRO A 77 21.24 6.17 2.31
CA PRO A 77 20.30 6.15 1.20
C PRO A 77 19.20 5.12 1.45
N MET A 78 18.02 5.39 0.88
CA MET A 78 16.89 4.46 0.93
C MET A 78 17.31 3.12 0.31
N PRO A 79 17.05 1.97 0.97
CA PRO A 79 17.29 0.66 0.39
C PRO A 79 16.60 0.51 -0.97
N GLU A 80 17.25 -0.21 -1.89
CA GLU A 80 16.72 -0.41 -3.25
C GLU A 80 15.35 -1.05 -3.25
N GLU A 81 15.17 -2.06 -2.38
CA GLU A 81 13.92 -2.81 -2.22
C GLU A 81 12.76 -1.91 -1.74
N LEU A 82 13.06 -0.87 -0.96
CA LEU A 82 12.07 0.12 -0.55
C LEU A 82 11.83 1.15 -1.67
N ARG A 83 12.90 1.60 -2.32
CA ARG A 83 12.85 2.59 -3.39
C ARG A 83 11.97 2.13 -4.55
N MET A 84 12.01 0.84 -4.89
CA MET A 84 11.16 0.22 -5.92
C MET A 84 9.68 0.25 -5.56
N GLN A 85 9.33 0.23 -4.27
CA GLN A 85 7.94 0.21 -3.82
C GLN A 85 7.27 1.59 -3.84
N VAL A 86 8.04 2.68 -3.80
CA VAL A 86 7.48 4.04 -3.74
C VAL A 86 6.61 4.37 -4.96
N PRO A 87 7.09 4.25 -6.22
CA PRO A 87 6.27 4.55 -7.39
C PRO A 87 5.02 3.66 -7.48
N VAL A 88 5.16 2.39 -7.13
CA VAL A 88 4.02 1.45 -7.16
C VAL A 88 2.97 1.81 -6.10
N LEU A 89 3.39 2.23 -4.90
CA LEU A 89 2.46 2.75 -3.89
C LEU A 89 1.72 3.98 -4.40
N THR A 90 2.42 4.91 -5.08
CA THR A 90 1.78 6.10 -5.62
C THR A 90 0.75 5.77 -6.69
N GLU A 91 0.99 4.79 -7.55
CA GLU A 91 0.01 4.29 -8.53
C GLU A 91 -1.24 3.71 -7.84
N VAL A 92 -1.06 2.94 -6.74
CA VAL A 92 -2.19 2.41 -5.98
C VAL A 92 -3.00 3.54 -5.33
N LEU A 93 -2.34 4.55 -4.74
CA LEU A 93 -3.02 5.71 -4.15
C LEU A 93 -3.79 6.51 -5.21
N ASP A 94 -3.21 6.69 -6.41
CA ASP A 94 -3.86 7.37 -7.53
C ASP A 94 -5.08 6.58 -8.02
N ALA A 95 -4.96 5.26 -8.16
CA ALA A 95 -6.08 4.40 -8.53
C ALA A 95 -7.22 4.43 -7.48
N LEU A 96 -6.88 4.54 -6.20
CA LEU A 96 -7.85 4.73 -5.11
C LEU A 96 -8.36 6.18 -5.02
N ASN A 97 -7.78 7.10 -5.81
CA ASN A 97 -8.04 8.54 -5.78
C ASN A 97 -7.83 9.15 -4.39
N ILE A 98 -6.78 8.70 -3.70
CA ILE A 98 -6.33 9.27 -2.43
C ILE A 98 -5.39 10.46 -2.75
N PRO A 99 -5.77 11.70 -2.38
CA PRO A 99 -4.96 12.88 -2.68
C PRO A 99 -3.54 12.78 -2.13
N ARG A 100 -2.55 13.17 -2.93
CA ARG A 100 -1.14 13.19 -2.55
C ARG A 100 -0.59 14.60 -2.67
N TYR A 101 0.31 14.97 -1.77
CA TYR A 101 1.00 16.25 -1.76
C TYR A 101 2.50 16.04 -1.78
N GLU A 102 3.11 16.68 -2.75
CA GLU A 102 4.55 16.76 -2.96
C GLU A 102 4.87 18.18 -3.42
N GLN A 103 5.91 18.82 -2.88
CA GLN A 103 6.27 20.16 -3.26
C GLN A 103 7.79 20.31 -3.38
N GLU A 104 8.28 20.68 -4.56
CA GLU A 104 9.70 20.89 -4.78
C GLU A 104 10.26 21.97 -3.84
N GLY A 105 11.42 21.67 -3.22
CA GLY A 105 12.08 22.54 -2.27
C GLY A 105 11.53 22.49 -0.84
N TRP A 106 10.50 21.69 -0.57
CA TRP A 106 9.88 21.50 0.73
C TRP A 106 9.96 20.03 1.16
N GLU A 107 9.98 19.80 2.45
CA GLU A 107 9.90 18.46 3.01
C GLU A 107 8.45 18.07 3.34
N ALA A 108 8.15 16.79 3.39
CA ALA A 108 6.82 16.28 3.76
C ALA A 108 6.33 16.86 5.10
N ASP A 109 7.24 17.05 6.07
CA ASP A 109 6.92 17.65 7.37
C ASP A 109 6.41 19.10 7.25
N ASP A 110 6.95 19.90 6.31
CA ASP A 110 6.48 21.26 6.08
C ASP A 110 5.09 21.27 5.43
N ILE A 111 4.82 20.26 4.59
CA ILE A 111 3.48 20.06 4.03
C ILE A 111 2.50 19.67 5.14
N LEU A 112 2.88 18.76 6.05
CA LEU A 112 2.09 18.44 7.25
C LEU A 112 1.79 19.69 8.07
N GLY A 113 2.81 20.52 8.33
CA GLY A 113 2.66 21.77 9.07
C GLY A 113 1.74 22.77 8.39
N THR A 114 1.82 22.88 7.06
CA THR A 114 0.97 23.76 6.27
C THR A 114 -0.50 23.34 6.31
N LEU A 115 -0.76 22.05 6.19
CA LEU A 115 -2.10 21.49 6.27
C LEU A 115 -2.69 21.63 7.67
N ALA A 116 -1.89 21.38 8.72
CA ALA A 116 -2.30 21.61 10.10
C ALA A 116 -2.66 23.08 10.37
N ALA A 117 -1.83 24.03 9.93
CA ALA A 117 -2.11 25.46 10.07
C ALA A 117 -3.38 25.89 9.30
N ALA A 118 -3.61 25.31 8.12
CA ALA A 118 -4.83 25.58 7.35
C ALA A 118 -6.08 25.05 8.07
N CYS A 119 -6.00 23.87 8.72
CA CYS A 119 -7.08 23.33 9.56
C CYS A 119 -7.32 24.23 10.78
N GLU A 120 -6.26 24.65 11.47
CA GLU A 120 -6.36 25.54 12.64
C GLU A 120 -7.06 26.85 12.26
N ALA A 121 -6.70 27.47 11.13
CA ALA A 121 -7.33 28.68 10.63
C ALA A 121 -8.84 28.54 10.37
N ARG A 122 -9.30 27.33 9.99
CA ARG A 122 -10.71 27.02 9.75
C ARG A 122 -11.42 26.45 10.98
N ARG A 123 -10.69 26.13 12.04
CA ARG A 123 -11.16 25.37 13.23
C ARG A 123 -11.65 23.97 12.87
N ASP A 124 -10.95 23.34 11.94
CA ASP A 124 -11.11 21.93 11.57
C ASP A 124 -10.20 21.04 12.42
N ASP A 125 -10.61 19.83 12.73
CA ASP A 125 -9.75 18.86 13.39
C ASP A 125 -8.73 18.29 12.38
N CYS A 126 -7.46 18.20 12.78
CA CYS A 126 -6.37 17.67 11.97
C CYS A 126 -5.66 16.52 12.69
N PHE A 127 -5.58 15.35 12.06
CA PHE A 127 -4.86 14.19 12.54
C PHE A 127 -3.63 13.95 11.68
N LEU A 128 -2.44 14.06 12.25
CA LEU A 128 -1.17 13.85 11.56
C LEU A 128 -0.62 12.46 11.91
N ALA A 129 -0.66 11.54 10.96
CA ALA A 129 -0.13 10.18 11.16
C ALA A 129 1.31 10.10 10.68
N THR A 130 2.26 10.02 11.60
CA THR A 130 3.70 9.97 11.32
C THR A 130 4.45 9.11 12.34
N GLY A 131 5.66 8.68 12.03
CA GLY A 131 6.60 8.10 12.99
C GLY A 131 7.66 9.09 13.46
N ASP A 132 7.63 10.33 12.96
CA ASP A 132 8.59 11.37 13.34
C ASP A 132 8.09 12.18 14.53
N ARG A 133 8.94 12.30 15.55
CA ARG A 133 8.63 13.07 16.76
C ARG A 133 8.72 14.57 16.55
N ASP A 134 9.35 15.02 15.49
CA ASP A 134 9.46 16.43 15.19
C ASP A 134 8.08 17.04 14.91
N SER A 135 7.17 16.25 14.32
CA SER A 135 5.78 16.66 14.09
C SER A 135 5.00 16.96 15.38
N LEU A 136 5.50 16.56 16.57
CA LEU A 136 4.87 16.90 17.85
C LEU A 136 4.83 18.41 18.11
N GLN A 137 5.72 19.20 17.48
CA GLN A 137 5.68 20.66 17.53
C GLN A 137 4.41 21.26 16.91
N LEU A 138 3.70 20.48 16.08
CA LEU A 138 2.48 20.89 15.38
C LEU A 138 1.20 20.66 16.19
N VAL A 139 1.29 19.97 17.32
CA VAL A 139 0.13 19.71 18.19
C VAL A 139 -0.48 21.02 18.65
N SER A 140 -1.80 21.14 18.57
CA SER A 140 -2.57 22.33 18.97
C SER A 140 -3.95 21.92 19.48
N GLU A 141 -4.84 22.89 19.75
CA GLU A 141 -6.23 22.62 20.11
C GLU A 141 -7.00 21.85 19.02
N THR A 142 -6.56 21.97 17.75
CA THR A 142 -7.21 21.33 16.60
C THR A 142 -6.35 20.25 15.96
N THR A 143 -5.06 20.17 16.29
CA THR A 143 -4.12 19.23 15.67
C THR A 143 -3.66 18.17 16.66
N THR A 144 -3.90 16.92 16.35
CA THR A 144 -3.45 15.73 17.08
C THR A 144 -2.47 14.92 16.23
N VAL A 145 -1.34 14.51 16.82
CA VAL A 145 -0.37 13.62 16.16
C VAL A 145 -0.62 12.18 16.54
N LEU A 146 -0.85 11.33 15.55
CA LEU A 146 -0.93 9.88 15.67
C LEU A 146 0.47 9.29 15.46
N LEU A 147 1.24 9.25 16.54
CA LEU A 147 2.64 8.87 16.49
C LEU A 147 2.79 7.35 16.37
N ALA A 148 3.28 6.90 15.24
CA ALA A 148 3.59 5.50 15.04
C ALA A 148 4.84 5.11 15.85
N THR A 149 4.70 4.16 16.76
CA THR A 149 5.76 3.66 17.64
C THR A 149 5.89 2.14 17.49
N SER A 150 6.96 1.57 18.01
CA SER A 150 7.13 0.11 18.07
C SER A 150 7.36 -0.30 19.51
N ALA A 151 6.54 -1.19 20.04
CA ALA A 151 6.70 -1.77 21.37
C ALA A 151 6.71 -3.28 21.26
N MET A 152 7.75 -3.93 21.78
CA MET A 152 7.92 -5.40 21.76
C MET A 152 7.77 -6.03 20.37
N GLY A 153 8.26 -5.35 19.31
CA GLY A 153 8.17 -5.82 17.93
C GLY A 153 6.77 -5.68 17.31
N ARG A 154 5.84 -4.98 17.95
CA ARG A 154 4.52 -4.68 17.41
C ARG A 154 4.41 -3.18 17.11
N SER A 155 3.81 -2.86 15.97
CA SER A 155 3.45 -1.47 15.66
C SER A 155 2.33 -1.01 16.60
N LYS A 156 2.50 0.17 17.19
CA LYS A 156 1.52 0.83 18.04
C LYS A 156 1.39 2.28 17.60
N THR A 157 0.19 2.83 17.65
CA THR A 157 -0.05 4.26 17.51
C THR A 157 -0.23 4.87 18.92
N GLU A 158 0.45 5.96 19.17
CA GLU A 158 0.31 6.76 20.39
C GLU A 158 -0.34 8.09 19.99
N THR A 159 -1.50 8.38 20.57
CA THR A 159 -2.21 9.64 20.34
C THR A 159 -1.56 10.73 21.16
N MET A 160 -1.09 11.77 20.50
CA MET A 160 -0.38 12.90 21.09
C MET A 160 -1.18 14.18 20.82
N ASP A 161 -2.02 14.54 21.78
CA ASP A 161 -2.73 15.81 21.88
C ASP A 161 -2.02 16.76 22.87
N LEU A 162 -2.61 17.91 23.17
CA LEU A 162 -2.04 18.89 24.10
C LEU A 162 -1.84 18.29 25.50
N ASP A 163 -2.81 17.56 25.99
CA ASP A 163 -2.75 16.96 27.33
C ASP A 163 -1.63 15.92 27.42
N ALA A 164 -1.50 15.07 26.38
CA ALA A 164 -0.43 14.08 26.29
C ALA A 164 0.96 14.73 26.22
N ILE A 165 1.11 15.85 25.48
CA ILE A 165 2.37 16.60 25.44
C ILE A 165 2.69 17.20 26.82
N HIS A 166 1.72 17.82 27.48
CA HIS A 166 1.90 18.40 28.83
C HIS A 166 2.24 17.32 29.85
N GLU A 167 1.53 16.18 29.85
CA GLU A 167 1.80 15.07 30.74
C GLU A 167 3.21 14.48 30.55
N LYS A 168 3.59 14.26 29.27
CA LYS A 168 4.83 13.58 28.93
C LYS A 168 6.07 14.47 29.06
N TYR A 169 5.98 15.72 28.62
CA TYR A 169 7.12 16.63 28.51
C TYR A 169 7.05 17.79 29.51
N GLY A 170 5.86 18.21 29.90
CA GLY A 170 5.63 19.35 30.81
C GLY A 170 6.01 20.70 30.22
N ILE A 171 5.85 20.83 28.88
CA ILE A 171 6.09 22.03 28.08
C ILE A 171 5.02 22.14 27.00
N GLU A 172 4.92 23.29 26.35
CA GLU A 172 4.08 23.51 25.20
C GLU A 172 4.65 22.80 23.95
N PRO A 173 3.80 22.35 22.98
CA PRO A 173 4.27 21.67 21.76
C PRO A 173 5.35 22.45 21.02
N LYS A 174 5.18 23.74 20.79
CA LYS A 174 6.16 24.61 20.12
C LYS A 174 7.51 24.68 20.84
N GLN A 175 7.54 24.43 22.14
CA GLN A 175 8.77 24.43 22.93
C GLN A 175 9.66 23.19 22.65
N LEU A 176 9.14 22.16 21.99
CA LEU A 176 9.95 21.01 21.56
C LEU A 176 11.02 21.44 20.56
N ILE A 177 10.77 22.48 19.75
CA ILE A 177 11.78 23.05 18.85
C ILE A 177 12.93 23.67 19.65
N GLU A 178 12.61 24.37 20.74
CA GLU A 178 13.59 25.01 21.61
C GLU A 178 14.50 23.98 22.28
N VAL A 179 13.89 22.84 22.70
CA VAL A 179 14.65 21.72 23.25
C VAL A 179 15.60 21.14 22.17
N LYS A 180 15.08 20.91 20.96
CA LYS A 180 15.88 20.38 19.84
C LYS A 180 16.99 21.35 19.44
N SER A 181 16.76 22.65 19.45
CA SER A 181 17.73 23.68 19.16
C SER A 181 18.94 23.65 20.11
N LEU A 182 18.70 23.35 21.38
CA LEU A 182 19.73 23.25 22.40
C LEU A 182 20.45 21.89 22.39
N MET A 183 19.74 20.77 22.24
CA MET A 183 20.35 19.45 22.32
C MET A 183 20.93 18.97 21.00
N GLY A 184 20.49 19.53 19.86
CA GLY A 184 20.78 19.03 18.52
C GLY A 184 20.05 17.74 18.19
N ASP A 185 20.32 17.22 16.98
CA ASP A 185 19.83 15.93 16.50
C ASP A 185 20.86 15.25 15.63
N THR A 186 21.38 14.12 16.09
CA THR A 186 22.39 13.36 15.36
C THR A 186 21.85 12.64 14.14
N SER A 187 20.54 12.32 14.11
CA SER A 187 19.91 11.65 12.96
C SER A 187 19.83 12.57 11.75
N ASP A 188 19.59 13.85 11.98
CA ASP A 188 19.46 14.88 10.95
C ASP A 188 20.71 15.75 10.82
N ASN A 189 21.77 15.39 11.57
CA ASN A 189 22.99 16.17 11.62
C ASN A 189 22.77 17.63 12.01
N ILE A 190 21.90 17.87 12.97
CA ILE A 190 21.60 19.17 13.56
C ILE A 190 22.56 19.36 14.75
N PRO A 191 23.40 20.43 14.78
CA PRO A 191 24.54 20.53 15.70
C PRO A 191 24.14 20.68 17.18
N GLY A 192 23.17 21.54 17.50
CA GLY A 192 22.84 21.90 18.88
C GLY A 192 23.99 22.59 19.63
N VAL A 193 23.88 22.62 20.95
CA VAL A 193 24.92 23.17 21.84
C VAL A 193 25.74 22.03 22.43
N LYS A 194 27.02 22.00 22.14
CA LYS A 194 27.95 20.97 22.64
C LYS A 194 27.86 20.80 24.16
N GLY A 195 27.55 19.58 24.61
CA GLY A 195 27.46 19.25 26.04
C GLY A 195 26.14 19.61 26.71
N ILE A 196 25.13 20.03 25.93
CA ILE A 196 23.75 20.15 26.36
C ILE A 196 22.96 18.99 25.75
N GLY A 197 22.63 18.01 26.59
CA GLY A 197 21.75 16.90 26.19
C GLY A 197 20.29 17.17 26.59
N GLU A 198 19.40 16.26 26.23
CA GLU A 198 17.94 16.36 26.39
C GLU A 198 17.50 16.83 27.78
N LYS A 199 18.04 16.22 28.87
CA LYS A 199 17.65 16.60 30.24
C LYS A 199 17.99 18.05 30.56
N THR A 200 19.14 18.54 30.10
CA THR A 200 19.55 19.93 30.34
C THR A 200 18.75 20.88 29.48
N ALA A 201 18.59 20.58 28.19
CA ALA A 201 17.77 21.35 27.28
C ALA A 201 16.33 21.48 27.79
N MET A 202 15.71 20.37 28.22
CA MET A 202 14.38 20.34 28.80
C MET A 202 14.29 21.20 30.10
N THR A 203 15.32 21.15 30.95
CA THR A 203 15.36 21.99 32.16
C THR A 203 15.43 23.46 31.81
N LEU A 204 16.25 23.84 30.81
CA LEU A 204 16.37 25.23 30.38
C LEU A 204 15.05 25.75 29.79
N VAL A 205 14.43 24.97 28.90
CA VAL A 205 13.17 25.36 28.24
C VAL A 205 12.03 25.46 29.27
N LYS A 206 11.94 24.54 30.23
CA LYS A 206 10.93 24.63 31.31
C LYS A 206 11.05 25.89 32.17
N ASN A 207 12.26 26.42 32.33
CA ASN A 207 12.48 27.59 33.17
C ASN A 207 12.45 28.90 32.36
N PHE A 208 12.86 28.89 31.12
CA PHE A 208 13.02 30.12 30.33
C PHE A 208 12.06 30.22 29.17
N GLY A 209 11.46 29.13 28.73
CA GLY A 209 10.45 29.09 27.67
C GLY A 209 11.04 28.98 26.24
N THR A 210 11.87 29.91 25.84
CA THR A 210 12.42 30.01 24.48
C THR A 210 13.94 30.06 24.46
N LEU A 211 14.54 29.78 23.30
CA LEU A 211 15.98 29.87 23.06
C LEU A 211 16.50 31.29 23.35
N ASP A 212 15.78 32.31 22.87
CA ASP A 212 16.13 33.71 23.16
C ASP A 212 16.17 33.99 24.65
N SER A 213 15.13 33.55 25.38
CA SER A 213 15.07 33.74 26.80
C SER A 213 16.18 33.00 27.56
N VAL A 214 16.61 31.85 27.09
CA VAL A 214 17.79 31.16 27.66
C VAL A 214 19.04 32.01 27.50
N TYR A 215 19.24 32.64 26.34
CA TYR A 215 20.40 33.52 26.09
C TYR A 215 20.33 34.86 26.86
N ASP A 216 19.12 35.37 27.09
CA ASP A 216 18.92 36.61 27.90
C ASP A 216 19.22 36.36 29.42
N HIS A 217 19.14 35.12 29.86
CA HIS A 217 19.28 34.75 31.27
C HIS A 217 20.51 33.85 31.56
N LEU A 218 21.61 34.01 30.77
CA LEU A 218 22.83 33.23 30.96
C LEU A 218 23.45 33.35 32.35
N ASP A 219 23.15 34.42 33.10
CA ASP A 219 23.62 34.65 34.44
C ASP A 219 22.77 33.95 35.52
N SER A 220 21.70 33.28 35.14
CA SER A 220 20.83 32.56 36.05
C SER A 220 21.57 31.46 36.81
N PRO A 221 21.32 31.26 38.11
CA PRO A 221 21.92 30.18 38.89
C PRO A 221 21.51 28.78 38.43
N ILE A 222 20.48 28.68 37.59
CA ILE A 222 20.03 27.43 36.97
C ILE A 222 21.04 26.97 35.91
N ILE A 223 21.73 27.90 35.25
CA ILE A 223 22.75 27.66 34.20
C ILE A 223 24.13 27.51 34.84
N LYS A 224 24.66 26.30 34.87
CA LYS A 224 25.99 26.04 35.43
C LYS A 224 27.07 26.76 34.64
N PRO A 225 28.22 27.16 35.26
CA PRO A 225 29.28 27.88 34.53
C PRO A 225 29.72 27.24 33.23
N ARG A 226 29.92 25.91 33.19
CA ARG A 226 30.31 25.19 31.98
C ARG A 226 29.20 25.18 30.94
N GLN A 227 27.94 25.12 31.34
CA GLN A 227 26.81 25.20 30.41
C GLN A 227 26.75 26.59 29.74
N ARG A 228 26.97 27.63 30.54
CA ARG A 228 27.05 29.02 30.05
C ARG A 228 28.17 29.19 29.01
N GLU A 229 29.37 28.67 29.30
CA GLU A 229 30.48 28.71 28.37
C GLU A 229 30.11 28.02 27.06
N ASN A 230 29.51 26.84 27.11
CA ASN A 230 29.07 26.09 25.94
C ASN A 230 27.97 26.83 25.16
N LEU A 231 26.98 27.39 25.85
CA LEU A 231 25.93 28.20 25.20
C LEU A 231 26.52 29.39 24.46
N LEU A 232 27.46 30.12 25.10
CA LEU A 232 28.12 31.26 24.43
C LEU A 232 28.95 30.83 23.22
N ALA A 233 29.69 29.72 23.34
CA ALA A 233 30.54 29.22 22.27
C ALA A 233 29.78 28.64 21.07
N CYS A 234 28.58 28.10 21.29
CA CYS A 234 27.77 27.44 20.27
C CYS A 234 26.47 28.22 19.95
N ARG A 235 26.48 29.54 20.15
CA ARG A 235 25.28 30.36 19.94
C ARG A 235 24.74 30.25 18.50
N GLU A 236 25.62 30.36 17.52
CA GLU A 236 25.24 30.28 16.09
C GLU A 236 24.69 28.88 15.75
N ASP A 237 25.32 27.83 16.27
CA ASP A 237 24.86 26.44 16.09
C ASP A 237 23.45 26.23 16.68
N ALA A 238 23.13 26.83 17.83
CA ALA A 238 21.82 26.75 18.44
C ALA A 238 20.73 27.41 17.57
N TYR A 239 21.01 28.59 17.05
CA TYR A 239 20.06 29.28 16.14
C TYR A 239 19.94 28.58 14.78
N LEU A 240 21.05 28.06 14.24
CA LEU A 240 20.98 27.21 13.06
C LEU A 240 20.11 25.98 13.30
N SER A 241 20.31 25.33 14.48
CA SER A 241 19.51 24.17 14.85
C SER A 241 18.03 24.50 15.01
N HIS A 242 17.70 25.66 15.53
CA HIS A 242 16.32 26.15 15.59
C HIS A 242 15.73 26.31 14.20
N THR A 243 16.47 26.90 13.27
CA THR A 243 16.04 27.08 11.86
C THR A 243 15.82 25.73 11.17
N LEU A 244 16.72 24.77 11.37
CA LEU A 244 16.66 23.44 10.73
C LEU A 244 15.56 22.57 11.33
N GLY A 245 15.32 22.69 12.65
CA GLY A 245 14.32 21.88 13.36
C GLY A 245 12.89 22.41 13.28
N THR A 246 12.71 23.67 12.85
CA THR A 246 11.39 24.27 12.73
C THR A 246 10.67 23.75 11.49
N ILE A 247 9.49 23.19 11.67
CA ILE A 247 8.58 22.85 10.59
C ILE A 247 7.88 24.11 10.12
N ARG A 248 7.97 24.39 8.83
CA ARG A 248 7.29 25.55 8.20
C ARG A 248 5.83 25.21 7.93
N THR A 249 5.01 26.26 7.90
CA THR A 249 3.55 26.15 7.75
C THR A 249 3.02 26.97 6.56
N ASP A 250 3.90 27.29 5.61
CA ASP A 250 3.62 28.17 4.47
C ASP A 250 4.06 27.56 3.12
N ALA A 251 4.07 26.24 3.01
CA ALA A 251 4.34 25.58 1.74
C ALA A 251 3.29 25.98 0.69
N PRO A 252 3.71 26.25 -0.56
CA PRO A 252 2.81 26.74 -1.62
C PRO A 252 1.98 25.60 -2.22
N ILE A 253 1.11 25.01 -1.42
CA ILE A 253 0.22 23.91 -1.80
C ILE A 253 -1.25 24.36 -1.76
N ASP A 254 -2.12 23.62 -2.45
CA ASP A 254 -3.56 23.84 -2.34
C ASP A 254 -4.07 23.31 -0.99
N THR A 255 -4.59 24.22 -0.17
CA THR A 255 -5.17 23.93 1.14
C THR A 255 -6.69 24.05 1.18
N ALA A 256 -7.36 24.15 0.00
CA ALA A 256 -8.81 24.20 -0.06
C ALA A 256 -9.45 22.90 0.42
N GLU A 257 -10.57 22.99 1.10
CA GLU A 257 -11.30 21.83 1.68
C GLU A 257 -11.61 20.73 0.66
N GLY A 258 -11.91 21.12 -0.58
CA GLY A 258 -12.21 20.19 -1.67
C GLY A 258 -11.01 19.36 -2.14
N ALA A 259 -9.78 19.84 -1.88
CA ALA A 259 -8.56 19.21 -2.34
C ALA A 259 -8.20 17.91 -1.60
N TYR A 260 -8.83 17.64 -0.45
CA TYR A 260 -8.55 16.46 0.39
C TYR A 260 -9.62 15.37 0.31
N LYS A 261 -10.71 15.61 -0.44
CA LYS A 261 -11.79 14.63 -0.53
C LYS A 261 -11.36 13.43 -1.34
N VAL A 262 -11.37 12.27 -0.68
CA VAL A 262 -11.31 10.98 -1.38
C VAL A 262 -12.61 10.83 -2.15
N THR A 263 -12.51 10.71 -3.45
CA THR A 263 -13.66 10.44 -4.34
C THR A 263 -13.59 9.02 -4.87
N GLU A 264 -14.62 8.58 -5.61
CA GLU A 264 -14.54 7.27 -6.26
C GLU A 264 -13.37 7.25 -7.25
N GLY A 265 -12.35 6.45 -6.93
CA GLY A 265 -11.20 6.23 -7.79
C GLY A 265 -11.50 5.26 -8.94
N ASN A 266 -10.47 4.91 -9.69
CA ASN A 266 -10.51 3.83 -10.67
C ASN A 266 -10.40 2.48 -9.96
N LYS A 267 -11.54 1.99 -9.40
CA LYS A 267 -11.61 0.73 -8.67
C LYS A 267 -11.09 -0.48 -9.48
N PRO A 268 -11.40 -0.62 -10.78
CA PRO A 268 -10.82 -1.67 -11.62
C PRO A 268 -9.29 -1.63 -11.68
N ALA A 269 -8.68 -0.44 -11.82
CA ALA A 269 -7.24 -0.28 -11.80
C ALA A 269 -6.64 -0.62 -10.42
N ALA A 270 -7.29 -0.19 -9.33
CA ALA A 270 -6.86 -0.52 -7.97
C ALA A 270 -6.86 -2.03 -7.72
N VAL A 271 -7.90 -2.73 -8.17
CA VAL A 271 -7.97 -4.21 -8.08
C VAL A 271 -6.85 -4.85 -8.89
N ARG A 272 -6.61 -4.42 -10.13
CA ARG A 272 -5.50 -4.93 -10.96
C ARG A 272 -4.15 -4.78 -10.26
N LEU A 273 -3.83 -3.57 -9.78
CA LEU A 273 -2.58 -3.31 -9.08
C LEU A 273 -2.42 -4.17 -7.83
N MET A 274 -3.47 -4.32 -7.01
CA MET A 274 -3.42 -5.16 -5.81
C MET A 274 -3.26 -6.65 -6.13
N GLN A 275 -3.78 -7.11 -7.26
CA GLN A 275 -3.59 -8.48 -7.75
C GLN A 275 -2.16 -8.70 -8.24
N GLU A 276 -1.62 -7.78 -9.05
CA GLU A 276 -0.22 -7.80 -9.52
C GLU A 276 0.78 -7.78 -8.36
N LEU A 277 0.43 -7.09 -7.28
CA LEU A 277 1.22 -7.04 -6.05
C LEU A 277 1.01 -8.27 -5.13
N GLU A 278 0.12 -9.18 -5.48
CA GLU A 278 -0.24 -10.38 -4.68
C GLU A 278 -0.72 -10.05 -3.25
N ILE A 279 -1.43 -8.91 -3.08
CA ILE A 279 -1.98 -8.43 -1.81
C ILE A 279 -3.51 -8.51 -1.74
N GLN A 280 -4.07 -9.63 -2.17
CA GLN A 280 -5.52 -9.87 -2.33
C GLN A 280 -6.36 -9.54 -1.09
N THR A 281 -5.79 -9.75 0.10
CA THR A 281 -6.49 -9.43 1.37
C THR A 281 -6.86 -7.94 1.48
N LEU A 282 -6.14 -7.06 0.81
CA LEU A 282 -6.45 -5.63 0.78
C LEU A 282 -7.63 -5.32 -0.14
N ILE A 283 -7.85 -6.09 -1.20
CA ILE A 283 -9.02 -5.94 -2.08
C ILE A 283 -10.31 -6.02 -1.24
N THR A 284 -10.44 -7.07 -0.41
CA THR A 284 -11.59 -7.22 0.50
C THR A 284 -11.68 -6.08 1.51
N ARG A 285 -10.54 -5.69 2.10
CA ARG A 285 -10.50 -4.63 3.13
C ARG A 285 -10.85 -3.25 2.61
N PHE A 286 -10.56 -2.96 1.33
CA PHE A 286 -10.98 -1.73 0.64
C PHE A 286 -12.41 -1.82 0.09
N GLY A 287 -13.12 -2.94 0.30
CA GLY A 287 -14.48 -3.14 -0.21
C GLY A 287 -14.56 -3.23 -1.73
N LEU A 288 -13.50 -3.75 -2.35
CA LEU A 288 -13.38 -3.89 -3.81
C LEU A 288 -13.76 -5.30 -4.31
N ASP A 289 -14.34 -6.13 -3.44
CA ASP A 289 -14.77 -7.49 -3.81
C ASP A 289 -15.79 -7.46 -4.97
N GLY A 290 -15.59 -8.36 -5.92
CA GLY A 290 -16.48 -8.50 -7.08
C GLY A 290 -16.28 -7.44 -8.18
N ILE A 291 -15.31 -6.53 -8.01
CA ILE A 291 -14.92 -5.61 -9.08
C ILE A 291 -14.00 -6.34 -10.04
N VAL A 292 -14.38 -6.31 -11.33
CA VAL A 292 -13.53 -6.85 -12.40
C VAL A 292 -12.33 -5.93 -12.59
N PRO A 293 -11.09 -6.45 -12.53
CA PRO A 293 -9.90 -5.63 -12.73
C PRO A 293 -9.87 -5.01 -14.12
N GLU A 294 -9.27 -3.83 -14.22
CA GLU A 294 -8.98 -3.20 -15.50
C GLU A 294 -7.97 -4.07 -16.29
N GLN A 295 -8.24 -4.26 -17.55
CA GLN A 295 -7.28 -4.92 -18.44
C GLN A 295 -6.19 -3.90 -18.81
N ASP A 296 -4.92 -4.33 -18.75
CA ASP A 296 -3.82 -3.50 -19.18
C ASP A 296 -3.96 -3.17 -20.67
N PRO A 297 -4.11 -1.89 -21.05
CA PRO A 297 -4.28 -1.50 -22.45
C PRO A 297 -3.13 -1.95 -23.35
N ASP A 298 -1.91 -2.01 -22.80
CA ASP A 298 -0.71 -2.38 -23.56
C ASP A 298 -0.61 -3.90 -23.83
N THR A 299 -1.46 -4.70 -23.17
CA THR A 299 -1.51 -6.16 -23.33
C THR A 299 -2.77 -6.65 -24.05
N LEU A 300 -3.68 -5.75 -24.45
CA LEU A 300 -4.88 -6.13 -25.17
C LEU A 300 -4.54 -6.45 -26.66
N PRO A 301 -4.88 -7.65 -27.14
CA PRO A 301 -4.77 -7.96 -28.57
C PRO A 301 -5.83 -7.18 -29.35
N GLU A 302 -5.54 -6.89 -30.62
CA GLU A 302 -6.51 -6.27 -31.56
C GLU A 302 -7.63 -7.22 -32.00
N VAL A 303 -7.68 -8.44 -31.44
CA VAL A 303 -8.60 -9.50 -31.87
C VAL A 303 -9.71 -9.67 -30.85
N ASP A 304 -10.94 -9.48 -31.28
CA ASP A 304 -12.13 -9.82 -30.48
C ASP A 304 -12.48 -11.31 -30.68
N ALA A 305 -12.93 -11.92 -29.57
CA ALA A 305 -13.41 -13.30 -29.61
C ALA A 305 -14.65 -13.46 -30.51
N ALA A 306 -14.70 -14.53 -31.23
CA ALA A 306 -15.97 -15.02 -31.74
C ALA A 306 -16.73 -15.74 -30.59
N ILE A 307 -17.98 -15.34 -30.32
CA ILE A 307 -18.87 -16.11 -29.45
C ILE A 307 -19.76 -16.96 -30.33
N ALA A 308 -19.71 -18.26 -30.15
CA ALA A 308 -20.42 -19.23 -30.99
C ALA A 308 -21.11 -20.31 -30.16
N SER A 309 -22.07 -20.99 -30.71
CA SER A 309 -22.60 -22.21 -30.11
C SER A 309 -21.61 -23.37 -30.32
N LEU A 310 -21.56 -24.28 -29.34
CA LEU A 310 -20.71 -25.47 -29.46
C LEU A 310 -21.08 -26.25 -30.73
N PRO A 311 -20.08 -26.74 -31.51
CA PRO A 311 -20.35 -27.60 -32.67
C PRO A 311 -21.17 -28.83 -32.29
N ALA A 312 -22.03 -29.30 -33.21
CA ALA A 312 -22.83 -30.51 -32.96
C ALA A 312 -21.97 -31.78 -32.78
N GLU A 313 -20.78 -31.80 -33.40
CA GLU A 313 -19.74 -32.82 -33.16
C GLU A 313 -18.46 -32.10 -32.75
N PRO A 314 -18.27 -31.82 -31.42
CA PRO A 314 -17.07 -31.17 -30.93
C PRO A 314 -15.87 -32.10 -31.10
N SER A 315 -14.71 -31.53 -31.34
CA SER A 315 -13.47 -32.30 -31.46
C SER A 315 -12.24 -31.44 -31.21
N GLY A 316 -11.16 -32.07 -30.75
CA GLY A 316 -9.90 -31.42 -30.49
C GLY A 316 -9.74 -30.99 -29.00
N HIS A 317 -8.90 -30.00 -28.78
CA HIS A 317 -8.54 -29.51 -27.45
C HIS A 317 -9.31 -28.26 -27.12
N TYR A 318 -9.91 -28.25 -25.93
CA TYR A 318 -10.61 -27.08 -25.38
C TYR A 318 -10.05 -26.73 -23.98
N LEU A 319 -10.02 -25.43 -23.70
CA LEU A 319 -9.81 -24.92 -22.36
C LEU A 319 -11.17 -24.66 -21.74
N LEU A 320 -11.40 -25.11 -20.51
CA LEU A 320 -12.69 -25.02 -19.85
C LEU A 320 -12.58 -24.30 -18.52
N ALA A 321 -13.39 -23.28 -18.33
CA ALA A 321 -13.47 -22.54 -17.07
C ALA A 321 -14.92 -22.07 -16.78
N ALA A 322 -15.13 -21.65 -15.53
CA ALA A 322 -16.37 -21.03 -15.12
C ALA A 322 -16.19 -19.53 -14.90
N ARG A 323 -17.14 -18.74 -15.39
CA ARG A 323 -17.32 -17.37 -14.93
C ARG A 323 -18.07 -17.42 -13.60
N PRO A 324 -17.51 -16.88 -12.50
CA PRO A 324 -18.15 -16.93 -11.19
C PRO A 324 -19.47 -16.16 -11.17
N ALA A 325 -20.35 -16.54 -10.25
CA ALA A 325 -21.60 -15.83 -10.03
C ALA A 325 -21.34 -14.41 -9.53
N VAL A 326 -22.07 -13.43 -10.06
CA VAL A 326 -22.03 -12.04 -9.60
C VAL A 326 -23.10 -11.85 -8.53
N LEU A 327 -22.70 -11.41 -7.35
CA LEU A 327 -23.58 -11.12 -6.23
C LEU A 327 -23.90 -9.62 -6.18
N GLY A 328 -25.17 -9.31 -6.09
CA GLY A 328 -25.67 -7.97 -5.85
C GLY A 328 -25.84 -7.65 -4.35
N LYS A 329 -26.49 -6.53 -4.05
CA LYS A 329 -26.80 -6.13 -2.66
C LYS A 329 -27.57 -7.23 -1.92
N LYS A 330 -27.17 -7.51 -0.67
CA LYS A 330 -27.72 -8.57 0.19
C LYS A 330 -27.45 -10.01 -0.30
N SER A 331 -26.33 -10.23 -0.98
CA SER A 331 -25.95 -11.56 -1.51
C SER A 331 -26.96 -12.18 -2.48
N ALA A 332 -27.80 -11.38 -3.11
CA ALA A 332 -28.67 -11.86 -4.18
C ALA A 332 -27.83 -12.15 -5.43
N ILE A 333 -28.00 -13.32 -6.05
CA ILE A 333 -27.32 -13.64 -7.31
C ILE A 333 -27.95 -12.76 -8.41
N VAL A 334 -27.15 -11.84 -8.94
CA VAL A 334 -27.53 -10.97 -10.06
C VAL A 334 -27.21 -11.65 -11.39
N GLN A 335 -26.11 -12.40 -11.42
CA GLN A 335 -25.68 -13.15 -12.58
C GLN A 335 -25.19 -14.53 -12.10
N PRO A 336 -25.77 -15.64 -12.58
CA PRO A 336 -25.37 -16.97 -12.15
C PRO A 336 -23.99 -17.34 -12.69
N GLU A 337 -23.37 -18.34 -12.07
CA GLU A 337 -22.19 -18.99 -12.63
C GLU A 337 -22.49 -19.51 -14.04
N ALA A 338 -21.54 -19.34 -14.96
CA ALA A 338 -21.68 -19.82 -16.33
C ALA A 338 -20.39 -20.49 -16.76
N TRP A 339 -20.50 -21.69 -17.33
CA TRP A 339 -19.38 -22.43 -17.91
C TRP A 339 -19.17 -22.03 -19.36
N TYR A 340 -17.91 -22.02 -19.77
CA TYR A 340 -17.52 -21.75 -21.15
C TYR A 340 -16.31 -22.59 -21.55
N ALA A 341 -16.25 -22.97 -22.81
CA ALA A 341 -15.10 -23.57 -23.43
C ALA A 341 -14.43 -22.59 -24.40
N VAL A 342 -13.12 -22.72 -24.55
CA VAL A 342 -12.32 -21.91 -25.48
C VAL A 342 -11.56 -22.84 -26.40
N GLN A 343 -11.64 -22.57 -27.68
CA GLN A 343 -10.81 -23.19 -28.70
C GLN A 343 -10.32 -22.12 -29.68
N ASP A 344 -9.02 -21.99 -29.84
CA ASP A 344 -8.38 -20.89 -30.56
C ASP A 344 -8.83 -19.52 -30.07
N THR A 345 -9.53 -18.72 -30.87
CA THR A 345 -10.07 -17.40 -30.54
C THR A 345 -11.60 -17.42 -30.37
N THR A 346 -12.19 -18.60 -30.25
CA THR A 346 -13.64 -18.75 -30.12
C THR A 346 -14.02 -19.16 -28.68
N VAL A 347 -15.01 -18.49 -28.13
CA VAL A 347 -15.64 -18.79 -26.84
C VAL A 347 -16.99 -19.43 -27.06
N TYR A 348 -17.20 -20.56 -26.42
CA TYR A 348 -18.43 -21.34 -26.46
C TYR A 348 -19.10 -21.29 -25.08
N PRO A 349 -20.09 -20.44 -24.84
CA PRO A 349 -20.94 -20.53 -23.65
C PRO A 349 -21.63 -21.91 -23.64
N LEU A 350 -21.56 -22.59 -22.49
CA LEU A 350 -22.07 -23.96 -22.38
C LEU A 350 -23.36 -24.01 -21.55
N SER A 351 -24.37 -24.69 -22.09
CA SER A 351 -25.47 -25.23 -21.29
C SER A 351 -25.00 -26.42 -20.43
N GLU A 352 -25.77 -26.82 -19.43
CA GLU A 352 -25.43 -28.00 -18.61
C GLU A 352 -25.34 -29.28 -19.43
N GLU A 353 -26.20 -29.45 -20.44
CA GLU A 353 -26.20 -30.59 -21.36
C GLU A 353 -24.94 -30.64 -22.20
N GLU A 354 -24.55 -29.49 -22.79
CA GLU A 354 -23.32 -29.37 -23.60
C GLU A 354 -22.08 -29.60 -22.76
N LEU A 355 -22.04 -29.03 -21.53
CA LEU A 355 -20.95 -29.23 -20.57
C LEU A 355 -20.75 -30.72 -20.29
N VAL A 356 -21.81 -31.41 -19.87
CA VAL A 356 -21.75 -32.83 -19.53
C VAL A 356 -21.34 -33.68 -20.75
N SER A 357 -21.81 -33.34 -21.96
CA SER A 357 -21.46 -34.07 -23.16
C SER A 357 -19.98 -33.99 -23.50
N LEU A 358 -19.30 -32.87 -23.21
CA LEU A 358 -17.87 -32.71 -23.45
C LEU A 358 -16.99 -33.53 -22.49
N LEU A 359 -17.48 -33.82 -21.27
CA LEU A 359 -16.65 -34.46 -20.23
C LEU A 359 -16.22 -35.89 -20.57
N ASP A 360 -16.98 -36.60 -21.36
CA ASP A 360 -16.71 -38.01 -21.76
C ASP A 360 -16.72 -38.22 -23.28
N ASP A 361 -16.58 -37.16 -24.09
CA ASP A 361 -16.46 -37.27 -25.56
C ASP A 361 -15.06 -37.73 -25.92
N PRO A 362 -14.90 -38.90 -26.56
CA PRO A 362 -13.58 -39.43 -26.91
C PRO A 362 -12.86 -38.62 -27.99
N LYS A 363 -13.54 -37.72 -28.69
CA LYS A 363 -12.96 -36.82 -29.71
C LYS A 363 -12.41 -35.52 -29.08
N VAL A 364 -12.66 -35.30 -27.76
CA VAL A 364 -12.35 -34.06 -27.04
C VAL A 364 -11.29 -34.31 -25.98
N THR A 365 -10.41 -33.32 -25.80
CA THR A 365 -9.51 -33.23 -24.64
C THR A 365 -9.71 -31.89 -23.95
N LEU A 366 -9.75 -31.89 -22.63
CA LEU A 366 -10.04 -30.73 -21.80
C LEU A 366 -8.90 -30.42 -20.85
N ASP A 367 -8.39 -29.19 -20.93
CA ASP A 367 -7.67 -28.58 -19.81
C ASP A 367 -8.67 -27.70 -19.06
N VAL A 368 -8.88 -27.98 -17.78
CA VAL A 368 -9.91 -27.33 -16.98
C VAL A 368 -9.32 -26.48 -15.86
N PHE A 369 -10.05 -25.52 -15.37
CA PHE A 369 -9.57 -24.77 -14.19
C PHE A 369 -10.01 -25.38 -12.86
N ASP A 370 -11.12 -26.06 -12.77
CA ASP A 370 -11.61 -26.73 -11.55
C ASP A 370 -12.31 -28.03 -11.96
N SER A 371 -11.62 -29.13 -11.82
CA SER A 371 -12.13 -30.45 -12.24
C SER A 371 -13.13 -31.05 -11.26
N ALA A 372 -13.06 -30.73 -9.96
CA ALA A 372 -13.90 -31.38 -8.93
C ALA A 372 -15.42 -31.26 -9.23
N PRO A 373 -15.98 -30.07 -9.53
CA PRO A 373 -17.39 -29.97 -9.88
C PRO A 373 -17.73 -30.63 -11.22
N LEU A 374 -16.75 -30.79 -12.11
CA LEU A 374 -16.94 -31.44 -13.41
C LEU A 374 -17.03 -32.97 -13.27
N TYR A 375 -16.17 -33.57 -12.48
CA TYR A 375 -16.25 -35.00 -12.16
C TYR A 375 -17.58 -35.34 -11.49
N ALA A 376 -18.08 -34.50 -10.58
CA ALA A 376 -19.38 -34.71 -9.97
C ALA A 376 -20.52 -34.72 -10.99
N ARG A 377 -20.45 -33.85 -12.02
CA ARG A 377 -21.43 -33.79 -13.10
C ARG A 377 -21.33 -35.00 -14.03
N ALA A 378 -20.13 -35.38 -14.43
CA ALA A 378 -19.89 -36.57 -15.24
C ALA A 378 -20.45 -37.81 -14.55
N MET A 379 -20.13 -38.03 -13.29
CA MET A 379 -20.62 -39.19 -12.50
C MET A 379 -22.15 -39.18 -12.38
N ALA A 380 -22.79 -38.05 -12.15
CA ALA A 380 -24.23 -37.93 -12.08
C ALA A 380 -24.91 -38.30 -13.42
N ALA A 381 -24.22 -38.10 -14.54
CA ALA A 381 -24.64 -38.50 -15.88
C ALA A 381 -24.26 -39.94 -16.27
N GLY A 382 -23.55 -40.67 -15.40
CA GLY A 382 -23.08 -42.06 -15.63
C GLY A 382 -21.74 -42.16 -16.37
N GLY A 383 -21.01 -41.06 -16.46
CA GLY A 383 -19.68 -40.98 -17.05
C GLY A 383 -18.57 -40.87 -15.98
N TRP A 384 -17.34 -40.61 -16.43
CA TRP A 384 -16.13 -40.55 -15.59
C TRP A 384 -15.34 -39.27 -15.74
N GLY A 385 -15.71 -38.35 -16.65
CA GLY A 385 -14.93 -37.17 -17.01
C GLY A 385 -13.64 -37.51 -17.76
N SER A 386 -13.71 -38.54 -18.60
CA SER A 386 -12.53 -39.13 -19.27
C SER A 386 -11.87 -38.21 -20.32
N SER A 387 -12.49 -37.08 -20.66
CA SER A 387 -11.91 -36.06 -21.56
C SER A 387 -10.97 -35.09 -20.83
N ILE A 388 -11.02 -34.99 -19.50
CA ILE A 388 -10.19 -34.08 -18.69
C ILE A 388 -8.74 -34.58 -18.70
N ARG A 389 -7.79 -33.67 -18.96
CA ARG A 389 -6.35 -33.98 -19.02
C ARG A 389 -5.51 -33.13 -18.07
N TRP A 390 -6.02 -32.01 -17.61
CA TRP A 390 -5.28 -31.12 -16.72
C TRP A 390 -6.24 -30.25 -15.90
N ASP A 391 -5.83 -29.89 -14.67
CA ASP A 391 -6.58 -29.05 -13.74
C ASP A 391 -5.71 -27.90 -13.24
N GLY A 392 -6.05 -26.66 -13.65
CA GLY A 392 -5.32 -25.46 -13.27
C GLY A 392 -5.45 -25.10 -11.79
N LYS A 393 -6.58 -25.41 -11.14
CA LYS A 393 -6.77 -25.11 -9.73
C LYS A 393 -5.92 -26.02 -8.85
N LEU A 394 -5.80 -27.29 -9.21
CA LEU A 394 -4.92 -28.23 -8.53
C LEU A 394 -3.45 -27.84 -8.72
N ALA A 395 -3.08 -27.43 -9.94
CA ALA A 395 -1.75 -26.90 -10.21
C ALA A 395 -1.44 -25.65 -9.38
N ALA A 396 -2.38 -24.71 -9.27
CA ALA A 396 -2.22 -23.53 -8.44
C ALA A 396 -2.03 -23.88 -6.95
N TYR A 397 -2.75 -24.88 -6.45
CA TYR A 397 -2.60 -25.36 -5.08
C TYR A 397 -1.20 -25.95 -4.83
N LEU A 398 -0.67 -26.74 -5.75
CA LEU A 398 0.67 -27.29 -5.61
C LEU A 398 1.76 -26.21 -5.64
N LEU A 399 1.62 -25.21 -6.51
CA LEU A 399 2.58 -24.13 -6.65
C LEU A 399 2.55 -23.13 -5.48
N ASP A 400 1.39 -22.94 -4.84
CA ASP A 400 1.24 -22.09 -3.66
C ASP A 400 0.15 -22.62 -2.72
N ALA A 401 0.46 -23.59 -1.90
CA ALA A 401 -0.46 -24.16 -0.90
C ALA A 401 -0.87 -23.17 0.20
N SER A 402 -0.26 -21.98 0.27
CA SER A 402 -0.56 -20.97 1.30
C SER A 402 -1.71 -20.05 0.92
N ALA A 403 -2.09 -20.01 -0.35
CA ALA A 403 -3.19 -19.18 -0.81
C ALA A 403 -4.54 -19.66 -0.26
N SER A 404 -5.40 -18.73 0.10
CA SER A 404 -6.73 -19.03 0.66
C SER A 404 -7.79 -19.33 -0.40
N LYS A 405 -7.55 -18.91 -1.65
CA LYS A 405 -8.46 -19.08 -2.79
C LYS A 405 -7.66 -19.23 -4.08
N TYR A 406 -8.23 -19.95 -5.03
CA TYR A 406 -7.69 -20.12 -6.38
C TYR A 406 -8.81 -19.85 -7.38
N GLN A 407 -8.73 -18.71 -8.06
CA GLN A 407 -9.68 -18.29 -9.09
C GLN A 407 -8.94 -17.78 -10.31
N VAL A 408 -9.47 -17.99 -11.53
CA VAL A 408 -8.84 -17.54 -12.78
C VAL A 408 -8.53 -16.04 -12.73
N GLY A 409 -9.50 -15.21 -12.32
CA GLY A 409 -9.33 -13.76 -12.24
C GLY A 409 -8.28 -13.28 -11.23
N GLU A 410 -7.88 -14.11 -10.24
CA GLU A 410 -6.78 -13.82 -9.31
C GLU A 410 -5.43 -14.28 -9.87
N LEU A 411 -5.40 -15.39 -10.61
CA LEU A 411 -4.18 -15.99 -11.15
C LEU A 411 -3.71 -15.32 -12.44
N VAL A 412 -4.63 -14.86 -13.28
CA VAL A 412 -4.30 -14.15 -14.53
C VAL A 412 -3.34 -12.99 -14.31
N PRO A 413 -3.59 -12.03 -13.39
CA PRO A 413 -2.64 -10.96 -13.10
C PRO A 413 -1.36 -11.45 -12.43
N SER A 414 -1.45 -12.39 -11.46
CA SER A 414 -0.27 -12.94 -10.76
C SER A 414 0.72 -13.61 -11.72
N TYR A 415 0.21 -14.28 -12.74
CA TYR A 415 1.01 -14.90 -13.79
C TYR A 415 1.31 -13.97 -14.96
N LYS A 416 0.79 -12.73 -14.96
CA LYS A 416 0.86 -11.80 -16.09
C LYS A 416 0.48 -12.55 -17.41
N ALA A 417 -0.64 -13.26 -17.36
CA ALA A 417 -1.07 -14.08 -18.48
C ALA A 417 -1.49 -13.20 -19.65
N ALA A 418 -0.80 -13.36 -20.79
CA ALA A 418 -1.09 -12.61 -22.00
C ALA A 418 -2.42 -13.02 -22.61
N ALA A 419 -3.18 -12.04 -23.11
CA ALA A 419 -4.42 -12.31 -23.81
C ALA A 419 -4.14 -12.62 -25.29
N ALA A 420 -4.71 -13.73 -25.79
CA ALA A 420 -4.71 -14.03 -27.23
C ALA A 420 -5.84 -13.29 -27.96
N PHE A 421 -6.91 -12.92 -27.24
CA PHE A 421 -8.06 -12.18 -27.74
C PHE A 421 -8.82 -11.51 -26.58
N THR A 422 -9.71 -10.56 -26.89
CA THR A 422 -10.61 -9.94 -25.90
C THR A 422 -12.01 -10.57 -25.99
N CYS A 423 -12.71 -10.66 -24.83
CA CYS A 423 -14.10 -11.11 -24.76
C CYS A 423 -14.82 -10.39 -23.61
N VAL A 424 -15.79 -9.55 -23.91
CA VAL A 424 -16.51 -8.73 -22.91
C VAL A 424 -17.28 -9.60 -21.93
N ASP A 425 -17.95 -10.65 -22.40
CA ASP A 425 -18.76 -11.52 -21.56
C ASP A 425 -17.95 -12.52 -20.72
N TYR A 426 -16.71 -12.83 -21.17
CA TYR A 426 -15.78 -13.78 -20.55
C TYR A 426 -14.36 -13.18 -20.54
N PRO A 427 -14.07 -12.19 -19.68
CA PRO A 427 -12.85 -11.38 -19.74
C PRO A 427 -11.56 -12.17 -19.59
N ASP A 428 -11.61 -13.31 -18.89
CA ASP A 428 -10.43 -14.16 -18.68
C ASP A 428 -10.23 -15.19 -19.80
N ALA A 429 -11.21 -15.37 -20.70
CA ALA A 429 -11.18 -16.45 -21.70
C ALA A 429 -9.94 -16.40 -22.60
N GLY A 430 -9.56 -15.20 -23.07
CA GLY A 430 -8.40 -15.03 -23.93
C GLY A 430 -7.06 -15.24 -23.25
N ARG A 431 -7.02 -15.35 -21.93
CA ARG A 431 -5.81 -15.50 -21.11
C ARG A 431 -5.58 -16.92 -20.62
N LEU A 432 -6.59 -17.79 -20.70
CA LEU A 432 -6.51 -19.16 -20.18
C LEU A 432 -5.35 -19.97 -20.78
N ALA A 433 -5.12 -19.84 -22.08
CA ALA A 433 -4.07 -20.59 -22.77
C ALA A 433 -2.68 -20.26 -22.21
N ASP A 434 -2.37 -18.98 -22.08
CA ASP A 434 -1.08 -18.52 -21.54
C ASP A 434 -0.95 -18.80 -20.04
N LEU A 435 -2.03 -18.61 -19.27
CA LEU A 435 -2.07 -18.97 -17.85
C LEU A 435 -1.73 -20.45 -17.63
N PHE A 436 -2.41 -21.34 -18.35
CA PHE A 436 -2.19 -22.77 -18.20
C PHE A 436 -0.79 -23.21 -18.67
N ALA A 437 -0.29 -22.60 -19.76
CA ALA A 437 1.07 -22.86 -20.23
C ALA A 437 2.13 -22.45 -19.20
N LYS A 438 1.98 -21.28 -18.58
CA LYS A 438 2.90 -20.80 -17.52
C LYS A 438 2.86 -21.67 -16.29
N MET A 439 1.68 -22.06 -15.82
CA MET A 439 1.54 -22.96 -14.68
C MET A 439 2.15 -24.33 -14.93
N LYS A 440 1.95 -24.91 -16.12
CA LYS A 440 2.60 -26.17 -16.54
C LYS A 440 4.13 -26.04 -16.54
N ALA A 441 4.65 -24.94 -17.07
CA ALA A 441 6.08 -24.69 -17.10
C ALA A 441 6.67 -24.55 -15.68
N GLU A 442 5.95 -23.90 -14.76
CA GLU A 442 6.39 -23.72 -13.39
C GLU A 442 6.40 -25.05 -12.61
N ILE A 443 5.37 -25.91 -12.75
CA ILE A 443 5.36 -27.27 -12.18
C ILE A 443 6.59 -28.04 -12.64
N THR A 444 6.90 -28.00 -13.93
CA THR A 444 8.09 -28.65 -14.49
C THR A 444 9.38 -28.05 -13.92
N ALA A 445 9.47 -26.72 -13.81
CA ALA A 445 10.64 -26.04 -13.26
C ALA A 445 10.88 -26.37 -11.77
N CYS A 446 9.81 -26.56 -11.00
CA CYS A 446 9.88 -27.00 -9.60
C CYS A 446 10.15 -28.50 -9.46
N GLY A 447 10.08 -29.29 -10.52
CA GLY A 447 10.28 -30.75 -10.53
C GLY A 447 9.09 -31.51 -9.96
N GLU A 448 7.90 -30.93 -9.97
CA GLU A 448 6.68 -31.49 -9.37
C GLU A 448 5.78 -32.23 -10.36
N ASP A 449 6.25 -32.47 -11.61
CA ASP A 449 5.49 -33.18 -12.64
C ASP A 449 5.00 -34.56 -12.18
N ALA A 450 5.85 -35.33 -11.48
CA ALA A 450 5.48 -36.63 -10.99
C ALA A 450 4.42 -36.55 -9.88
N LEU A 451 4.55 -35.57 -8.95
CA LEU A 451 3.56 -35.33 -7.91
C LEU A 451 2.22 -34.95 -8.54
N TYR A 452 2.23 -34.02 -9.48
CA TYR A 452 1.03 -33.56 -10.15
C TYR A 452 0.35 -34.70 -10.94
N ASN A 453 1.08 -35.37 -11.84
CA ASN A 453 0.49 -36.32 -12.78
C ASN A 453 0.19 -37.69 -12.17
N ASP A 454 0.98 -38.16 -11.18
CA ASP A 454 0.90 -39.54 -10.67
C ASP A 454 0.12 -39.64 -9.36
N ILE A 455 -0.02 -38.55 -8.61
CA ILE A 455 -0.61 -38.55 -7.27
C ILE A 455 -1.82 -37.64 -7.17
N GLU A 456 -1.67 -36.35 -7.52
CA GLU A 456 -2.71 -35.36 -7.32
C GLU A 456 -3.73 -35.34 -8.48
N PHE A 457 -3.29 -35.68 -9.70
CA PHE A 457 -4.12 -35.73 -10.90
C PHE A 457 -3.87 -37.03 -11.67
N PRO A 458 -4.22 -38.22 -11.12
CA PRO A 458 -4.05 -39.50 -11.76
C PRO A 458 -5.05 -39.77 -12.90
#